data_da3d446884a1471952d1cd40d17df239
#
_entry.id   da3d446884a1471952d1cd40d17df239
#
_cell.length_a   1.000
_cell.length_b   1.000
_cell.length_c   1.000
_cell.angle_alpha   90.00
_cell.angle_beta   90.00
_cell.angle_gamma   90.00
#
_symmetry.space_group_name_H-M   'P 1'
#
loop_
_entity.id
_entity.type
_entity.pdbx_description
1 polymer ?
#
loop_
_entity_poly.entity_id
_entity_poly.type
_entity_poly.pdbx_seq_one_letter_code
_entity_poly.pdbx_strand_id
1 'polypeptide(L)'
;MSGVAGAERVRSRADYVQFTGGYSKLIHQFCENNFLYYTGSYAADEAKQTFGDIDLIVTIPTVLTKTTLKKSLVEFFHNQPEDVIVPFSNPKYLGRRTYNSGEIVTIRYYDKELGYSAQIDSIIARDYAEANFKRKFLNMPASIQGLVLGLVKVAVLENPATELFDRLGIADPGVLGQDQEYEFNLSSSELQLRRVQYEPETYKQVSREILWTSTNFFQVHSLLGMKSFDFKFVELVSAINSRIKNPRSRERIKGLFASMISVKSGEVGTEKGAEKEKSLALVQQTF
;
A
#
# COMPACT_ATOMS: atom_id res chain seq x y z
N MET A 1 17.09 11.78 10.45
CA MET A 1 16.97 10.33 10.70
C MET A 1 15.63 9.90 10.16
N SER A 2 15.56 8.83 9.44
CA SER A 2 14.34 8.35 8.79
C SER A 2 13.72 7.19 9.55
N GLY A 3 12.40 7.20 9.60
CA GLY A 3 11.58 6.08 9.99
C GLY A 3 11.82 5.48 11.39
N VAL A 4 11.44 4.22 11.50
CA VAL A 4 11.45 3.43 12.75
C VAL A 4 12.86 3.11 13.22
N ALA A 5 13.76 2.78 12.29
CA ALA A 5 15.12 2.35 12.60
C ALA A 5 16.05 3.47 13.06
N GLY A 6 15.72 4.74 12.77
CA GLY A 6 16.59 5.88 13.01
C GLY A 6 17.85 5.84 12.14
N ALA A 7 17.79 5.19 10.98
CA ALA A 7 18.87 5.10 10.03
C ALA A 7 19.11 6.42 9.28
N GLU A 8 20.22 6.52 8.59
CA GLU A 8 20.51 7.63 7.69
C GLU A 8 19.61 7.54 6.45
N ARG A 9 19.41 8.69 5.80
CA ARG A 9 18.75 8.70 4.49
C ARG A 9 19.68 8.11 3.45
N VAL A 10 19.14 7.32 2.55
CA VAL A 10 19.87 6.85 1.36
C VAL A 10 20.17 8.05 0.48
N ARG A 11 21.46 8.27 0.19
CA ARG A 11 21.99 9.51 -0.36
C ARG A 11 21.82 9.64 -1.86
N SER A 12 21.72 8.51 -2.58
CA SER A 12 21.56 8.47 -4.03
C SER A 12 20.82 7.21 -4.52
N ARG A 13 20.41 7.20 -5.78
CA ARG A 13 19.88 5.98 -6.43
C ARG A 13 20.96 4.88 -6.52
N ALA A 14 22.22 5.22 -6.70
CA ALA A 14 23.31 4.26 -6.73
C ALA A 14 23.47 3.56 -5.37
N ASP A 15 23.49 4.33 -4.28
CA ASP A 15 23.51 3.78 -2.92
C ASP A 15 22.28 2.87 -2.66
N TYR A 16 21.10 3.28 -3.14
CA TYR A 16 19.89 2.47 -3.02
C TYR A 16 20.06 1.09 -3.67
N VAL A 17 20.61 1.05 -4.88
CA VAL A 17 20.90 -0.20 -5.60
C VAL A 17 21.96 -1.03 -4.86
N GLN A 18 23.01 -0.39 -4.32
CA GLN A 18 24.06 -1.09 -3.57
C GLN A 18 23.50 -1.72 -2.29
N PHE A 19 22.74 -0.97 -1.48
CA PHE A 19 22.05 -1.51 -0.31
C PHE A 19 21.16 -2.69 -0.66
N THR A 20 20.37 -2.58 -1.75
CA THR A 20 19.51 -3.66 -2.20
C THR A 20 20.31 -4.88 -2.64
N GLY A 21 21.46 -4.68 -3.29
CA GLY A 21 22.36 -5.77 -3.68
C GLY A 21 22.92 -6.53 -2.49
N GLY A 22 23.38 -5.80 -1.46
CA GLY A 22 23.85 -6.38 -0.20
C GLY A 22 22.72 -7.13 0.54
N TYR A 23 21.54 -6.51 0.62
CA TYR A 23 20.36 -7.14 1.22
C TYR A 23 19.91 -8.38 0.45
N SER A 24 19.96 -8.37 -0.88
CA SER A 24 19.64 -9.54 -1.72
C SER A 24 20.53 -10.73 -1.41
N LYS A 25 21.83 -10.51 -1.24
CA LYS A 25 22.77 -11.57 -0.82
C LYS A 25 22.42 -12.11 0.57
N LEU A 26 21.99 -11.24 1.48
CA LEU A 26 21.57 -11.65 2.82
C LEU A 26 20.28 -12.50 2.78
N ILE A 27 19.27 -12.08 2.01
CA ILE A 27 18.04 -12.87 1.85
C ILE A 27 18.30 -14.19 1.13
N HIS A 28 19.23 -14.23 0.20
CA HIS A 28 19.63 -15.49 -0.46
C HIS A 28 20.18 -16.53 0.53
N GLN A 29 20.88 -16.10 1.58
CA GLN A 29 21.31 -16.99 2.66
C GLN A 29 20.13 -17.55 3.48
N PHE A 30 19.03 -16.80 3.61
CA PHE A 30 17.82 -17.25 4.25
C PHE A 30 17.04 -18.25 3.37
N CYS A 31 16.94 -17.97 2.09
CA CYS A 31 16.28 -18.80 1.10
C CYS A 31 16.87 -18.52 -0.30
N GLU A 32 17.45 -19.54 -0.93
CA GLU A 32 18.03 -19.41 -2.28
C GLU A 32 16.99 -19.03 -3.34
N ASN A 33 15.79 -19.59 -3.23
CA ASN A 33 14.68 -19.31 -4.13
C ASN A 33 13.85 -18.12 -3.59
N ASN A 34 14.37 -16.90 -3.73
CA ASN A 34 13.65 -15.69 -3.38
C ASN A 34 13.53 -14.74 -4.57
N PHE A 35 12.53 -13.86 -4.51
CA PHE A 35 12.37 -12.76 -5.46
C PHE A 35 12.22 -11.46 -4.70
N LEU A 36 12.96 -10.43 -5.14
CA LEU A 36 12.91 -9.09 -4.60
C LEU A 36 12.44 -8.12 -5.68
N TYR A 37 11.51 -7.25 -5.31
CA TYR A 37 11.03 -6.19 -6.19
C TYR A 37 11.15 -4.83 -5.51
N TYR A 38 11.64 -3.87 -6.26
CA TYR A 38 11.61 -2.46 -5.85
C TYR A 38 10.16 -1.97 -5.76
N THR A 39 9.88 -1.20 -4.72
CA THR A 39 8.59 -0.56 -4.55
C THR A 39 8.75 0.79 -3.83
N GLY A 40 7.64 1.41 -3.45
CA GLY A 40 7.66 2.69 -2.76
C GLY A 40 8.21 3.82 -3.62
N SER A 41 8.82 4.81 -2.97
CA SER A 41 9.25 6.05 -3.64
C SER A 41 10.37 5.87 -4.67
N TYR A 42 11.19 4.81 -4.57
CA TYR A 42 12.22 4.51 -5.56
C TYR A 42 11.62 4.11 -6.90
N ALA A 43 10.57 3.27 -6.87
CA ALA A 43 9.91 2.78 -8.07
C ALA A 43 8.88 3.77 -8.62
N ALA A 44 8.27 4.60 -7.76
CA ALA A 44 7.22 5.53 -8.12
C ALA A 44 7.72 6.88 -8.67
N ASP A 45 8.95 7.28 -8.38
CA ASP A 45 9.50 8.59 -8.74
C ASP A 45 10.95 8.46 -9.23
N GLU A 46 11.12 8.45 -10.55
CA GLU A 46 12.44 8.32 -11.19
C GLU A 46 13.35 9.55 -10.97
N ALA A 47 12.78 10.72 -10.74
CA ALA A 47 13.52 11.95 -10.50
C ALA A 47 14.07 12.05 -9.08
N LYS A 48 13.51 11.28 -8.14
CA LYS A 48 13.91 11.31 -6.75
C LYS A 48 15.32 10.74 -6.55
N GLN A 49 16.18 11.51 -5.89
CA GLN A 49 17.58 11.15 -5.69
C GLN A 49 17.89 10.64 -4.28
N THR A 50 17.12 11.05 -3.26
CA THR A 50 17.36 10.65 -1.87
C THR A 50 16.14 9.98 -1.26
N PHE A 51 16.34 8.94 -0.44
CA PHE A 51 15.25 8.12 0.07
C PHE A 51 15.31 8.05 1.61
N GLY A 52 14.13 8.00 2.24
CA GLY A 52 14.00 7.85 3.69
C GLY A 52 14.34 6.43 4.14
N ASP A 53 13.93 5.48 3.33
CA ASP A 53 13.98 4.04 3.54
C ASP A 53 14.07 3.33 2.20
N ILE A 54 14.26 2.02 2.27
CA ILE A 54 14.31 1.11 1.12
C ILE A 54 13.13 0.15 1.27
N ASP A 55 12.13 0.29 0.40
CA ASP A 55 10.97 -0.57 0.35
C ASP A 55 11.18 -1.70 -0.65
N LEU A 56 11.17 -2.95 -0.18
CA LEU A 56 11.33 -4.15 -1.02
C LEU A 56 10.20 -5.15 -0.77
N ILE A 57 9.56 -5.61 -1.83
CA ILE A 57 8.65 -6.75 -1.75
C ILE A 57 9.51 -8.02 -1.79
N VAL A 58 9.37 -8.84 -0.75
CA VAL A 58 10.10 -10.09 -0.59
C VAL A 58 9.14 -11.25 -0.78
N THR A 59 9.39 -12.05 -1.82
CA THR A 59 8.64 -13.28 -2.08
C THR A 59 9.55 -14.46 -1.85
N ILE A 60 9.14 -15.35 -0.95
CA ILE A 60 9.85 -16.59 -0.65
C ILE A 60 8.86 -17.72 -0.93
N PRO A 61 9.06 -18.49 -2.01
CA PRO A 61 8.22 -19.63 -2.32
C PRO A 61 8.29 -20.66 -1.18
N THR A 62 7.21 -20.81 -0.45
CA THR A 62 7.14 -21.69 0.71
C THR A 62 5.69 -22.10 0.99
N VAL A 63 5.54 -23.26 1.62
CA VAL A 63 4.24 -23.71 2.17
C VAL A 63 3.88 -23.02 3.48
N LEU A 64 4.79 -22.23 4.05
CA LEU A 64 4.56 -21.51 5.29
C LEU A 64 3.54 -20.39 5.12
N THR A 65 2.79 -20.12 6.19
CA THR A 65 1.95 -18.91 6.22
C THR A 65 2.81 -17.64 6.27
N LYS A 66 2.28 -16.51 5.83
CA LYS A 66 2.99 -15.22 5.95
C LYS A 66 3.43 -14.91 7.38
N THR A 67 2.62 -15.27 8.36
CA THR A 67 2.94 -15.08 9.79
C THR A 67 4.14 -15.92 10.21
N THR A 68 4.19 -17.17 9.81
CA THR A 68 5.31 -18.06 10.11
C THR A 68 6.57 -17.60 9.40
N LEU A 69 6.47 -17.31 8.10
CA LEU A 69 7.57 -16.78 7.30
C LEU A 69 8.16 -15.50 7.92
N LYS A 70 7.28 -14.58 8.34
CA LYS A 70 7.70 -13.34 9.02
C LYS A 70 8.47 -13.62 10.31
N LYS A 71 8.00 -14.57 11.13
CA LYS A 71 8.70 -14.96 12.36
C LYS A 71 10.09 -15.54 12.06
N SER A 72 10.19 -16.44 11.10
CA SER A 72 11.48 -17.04 10.68
C SER A 72 12.44 -16.00 10.14
N LEU A 73 11.94 -15.01 9.35
CA LEU A 73 12.76 -13.93 8.82
C LEU A 73 13.29 -13.02 9.95
N VAL A 74 12.44 -12.70 10.93
CA VAL A 74 12.85 -11.94 12.12
C VAL A 74 13.94 -12.67 12.89
N GLU A 75 13.77 -13.97 13.13
CA GLU A 75 14.76 -14.79 13.81
C GLU A 75 16.08 -14.85 13.03
N PHE A 76 16.01 -15.01 11.72
CA PHE A 76 17.17 -14.96 10.86
C PHE A 76 17.94 -13.63 10.98
N PHE A 77 17.25 -12.50 10.98
CA PHE A 77 17.90 -11.18 11.17
C PHE A 77 18.48 -10.99 12.57
N HIS A 78 17.85 -11.54 13.60
CA HIS A 78 18.40 -11.51 14.96
C HIS A 78 19.72 -12.28 15.10
N ASN A 79 19.91 -13.32 14.28
CA ASN A 79 21.12 -14.15 14.29
C ASN A 79 22.24 -13.59 13.39
N GLN A 80 22.00 -12.50 12.64
CA GLN A 80 23.06 -11.86 11.87
C GLN A 80 24.05 -11.10 12.77
N PRO A 81 25.31 -10.90 12.32
CA PRO A 81 26.28 -10.04 13.01
C PRO A 81 25.75 -8.63 13.25
N GLU A 82 26.15 -7.98 14.35
CA GLU A 82 25.72 -6.60 14.67
C GLU A 82 26.33 -5.54 13.75
N ASP A 83 27.39 -5.87 13.04
CA ASP A 83 27.98 -5.03 11.99
C ASP A 83 27.30 -5.21 10.61
N VAL A 84 26.27 -6.04 10.52
CA VAL A 84 25.41 -6.24 9.33
C VAL A 84 24.00 -5.73 9.62
N ILE A 85 23.36 -6.26 10.66
CA ILE A 85 22.05 -5.78 11.15
C ILE A 85 22.28 -5.02 12.44
N VAL A 86 22.41 -3.70 12.32
CA VAL A 86 22.71 -2.84 13.45
C VAL A 86 21.47 -2.50 14.27
N PRO A 87 21.62 -2.32 15.60
CA PRO A 87 20.51 -1.91 16.44
C PRO A 87 19.92 -0.55 16.02
N PHE A 88 18.64 -0.38 16.28
CA PHE A 88 17.93 0.87 16.00
C PHE A 88 18.44 1.99 16.91
N SER A 89 18.59 3.18 16.34
CA SER A 89 18.98 4.40 17.06
C SER A 89 17.79 5.35 17.32
N ASN A 90 16.60 5.04 16.82
CA ASN A 90 15.40 5.80 17.14
C ASN A 90 15.07 5.63 18.63
N PRO A 91 14.91 6.69 19.44
CA PRO A 91 14.68 6.60 20.88
C PRO A 91 13.49 5.71 21.27
N LYS A 92 12.42 5.70 20.47
CA LYS A 92 11.24 4.86 20.71
C LYS A 92 11.51 3.37 20.56
N TYR A 93 12.50 2.99 19.76
CA TYR A 93 12.80 1.61 19.39
C TYR A 93 14.27 1.25 19.66
N LEU A 94 14.92 2.04 20.51
CA LEU A 94 16.37 1.94 20.79
C LEU A 94 16.78 0.50 21.17
N GLY A 95 17.86 0.03 20.56
CA GLY A 95 18.42 -1.29 20.79
C GLY A 95 17.71 -2.44 20.11
N ARG A 96 16.53 -2.24 19.53
CA ARG A 96 15.89 -3.29 18.73
C ARG A 96 16.65 -3.52 17.43
N ARG A 97 16.65 -4.74 16.94
CA ARG A 97 17.27 -5.11 15.65
C ARG A 97 16.24 -5.27 14.54
N THR A 98 14.99 -5.51 14.92
CA THR A 98 13.86 -5.62 13.98
C THR A 98 12.63 -4.89 14.52
N TYR A 99 11.77 -4.46 13.60
CA TYR A 99 10.43 -3.99 13.91
C TYR A 99 9.43 -4.62 12.95
N ASN A 100 8.26 -5.03 13.47
CA ASN A 100 7.22 -5.70 12.70
C ASN A 100 5.94 -4.87 12.71
N SER A 101 5.41 -4.58 11.54
CA SER A 101 4.12 -3.92 11.37
C SER A 101 3.34 -4.56 10.22
N GLY A 102 2.20 -5.19 10.53
CA GLY A 102 1.43 -5.89 9.50
C GLY A 102 2.26 -6.95 8.77
N GLU A 103 2.46 -6.76 7.48
CA GLU A 103 3.25 -7.65 6.61
C GLU A 103 4.70 -7.18 6.42
N ILE A 104 5.13 -6.15 7.15
CA ILE A 104 6.45 -5.53 7.00
C ILE A 104 7.37 -6.01 8.13
N VAL A 105 8.61 -6.34 7.76
CA VAL A 105 9.74 -6.52 8.68
C VAL A 105 10.77 -5.44 8.37
N THR A 106 11.00 -4.55 9.32
CA THR A 106 11.97 -3.46 9.22
C THR A 106 13.28 -3.86 9.91
N ILE A 107 14.39 -3.61 9.24
CA ILE A 107 15.74 -3.73 9.78
C ILE A 107 16.54 -2.44 9.54
N ARG A 108 17.65 -2.30 10.23
CA ARG A 108 18.67 -1.32 9.96
C ARG A 108 19.92 -2.06 9.44
N TYR A 109 20.13 -1.99 8.12
CA TYR A 109 21.21 -2.68 7.43
C TYR A 109 22.40 -1.76 7.24
N TYR A 110 23.61 -2.21 7.61
CA TYR A 110 24.85 -1.50 7.42
C TYR A 110 25.60 -2.02 6.21
N ASP A 111 25.98 -1.13 5.30
CA ASP A 111 26.82 -1.46 4.15
C ASP A 111 28.26 -0.98 4.42
N LYS A 112 29.22 -1.92 4.39
CA LYS A 112 30.62 -1.64 4.72
C LYS A 112 31.32 -0.77 3.69
N GLU A 113 30.95 -0.88 2.42
CA GLU A 113 31.54 -0.10 1.34
C GLU A 113 31.01 1.34 1.34
N LEU A 114 29.74 1.52 1.62
CA LEU A 114 29.13 2.85 1.75
C LEU A 114 29.46 3.53 3.09
N GLY A 115 29.81 2.75 4.11
CA GLY A 115 30.20 3.25 5.43
C GLY A 115 29.04 3.82 6.25
N TYR A 116 27.77 3.48 5.92
CA TYR A 116 26.61 3.92 6.68
C TYR A 116 25.47 2.90 6.63
N SER A 117 24.42 3.13 7.42
CA SER A 117 23.27 2.23 7.51
C SER A 117 21.99 2.84 6.97
N ALA A 118 21.19 2.04 6.27
CA ALA A 118 19.86 2.39 5.80
C ALA A 118 18.78 1.56 6.48
N GLN A 119 17.56 2.10 6.55
CA GLN A 119 16.37 1.33 6.88
C GLN A 119 15.93 0.53 5.65
N ILE A 120 15.69 -0.76 5.83
CA ILE A 120 15.08 -1.63 4.81
C ILE A 120 13.78 -2.19 5.35
N ASP A 121 12.71 -1.94 4.61
CA ASP A 121 11.36 -2.44 4.87
C ASP A 121 11.06 -3.61 3.92
N SER A 122 11.05 -4.81 4.48
CA SER A 122 10.75 -6.06 3.80
C SER A 122 9.26 -6.32 3.82
N ILE A 123 8.58 -6.07 2.72
CA ILE A 123 7.13 -6.28 2.54
C ILE A 123 6.91 -7.70 2.06
N ILE A 124 6.36 -8.56 2.91
CA ILE A 124 6.23 -9.99 2.62
C ILE A 124 5.06 -10.26 1.67
N ALA A 125 5.33 -11.03 0.63
CA ALA A 125 4.32 -11.61 -0.27
C ALA A 125 4.40 -13.13 -0.25
N ARG A 126 3.24 -13.81 -0.33
CA ARG A 126 3.14 -15.29 -0.32
C ARG A 126 3.71 -15.92 -1.57
N ASP A 127 3.45 -15.28 -2.70
CA ASP A 127 3.74 -15.80 -4.03
C ASP A 127 3.96 -14.65 -5.03
N TYR A 128 4.26 -15.03 -6.25
CA TYR A 128 4.49 -14.09 -7.35
C TYR A 128 3.26 -13.24 -7.69
N ALA A 129 2.06 -13.81 -7.63
CA ALA A 129 0.83 -13.09 -7.95
C ALA A 129 0.56 -11.97 -6.94
N GLU A 130 0.68 -12.27 -5.64
CA GLU A 130 0.57 -11.27 -4.58
C GLU A 130 1.68 -10.22 -4.66
N ALA A 131 2.92 -10.62 -4.95
CA ALA A 131 4.04 -9.69 -5.12
C ALA A 131 3.79 -8.71 -6.27
N ASN A 132 3.29 -9.20 -7.40
CA ASN A 132 2.94 -8.36 -8.54
C ASN A 132 1.77 -7.41 -8.23
N PHE A 133 0.77 -7.89 -7.49
CA PHE A 133 -0.33 -7.06 -7.02
C PHE A 133 0.18 -5.93 -6.11
N LYS A 134 0.99 -6.28 -5.09
CA LYS A 134 1.62 -5.32 -4.18
C LYS A 134 2.45 -4.29 -4.94
N ARG A 135 3.29 -4.75 -5.88
CA ARG A 135 4.12 -3.86 -6.69
C ARG A 135 3.28 -2.83 -7.45
N LYS A 136 2.22 -3.26 -8.11
CA LYS A 136 1.34 -2.36 -8.85
C LYS A 136 0.63 -1.37 -7.94
N PHE A 137 0.16 -1.82 -6.77
CA PHE A 137 -0.52 -0.96 -5.81
C PHE A 137 0.44 0.04 -5.14
N LEU A 138 1.57 -0.45 -4.61
CA LEU A 138 2.52 0.38 -3.84
C LEU A 138 3.34 1.35 -4.71
N ASN A 139 3.47 1.08 -6.02
CA ASN A 139 4.15 1.99 -6.93
C ASN A 139 3.26 3.16 -7.40
N MET A 140 1.96 3.13 -7.09
CA MET A 140 1.12 4.30 -7.30
C MET A 140 1.49 5.41 -6.29
N PRO A 141 1.45 6.70 -6.68
CA PRO A 141 1.56 7.80 -5.72
C PRO A 141 0.56 7.65 -4.58
N ALA A 142 0.95 8.01 -3.35
CA ALA A 142 0.11 7.80 -2.15
C ALA A 142 -1.28 8.45 -2.27
N SER A 143 -1.38 9.60 -2.95
CA SER A 143 -2.66 10.27 -3.25
C SER A 143 -3.57 9.40 -4.14
N ILE A 144 -2.98 8.74 -5.14
CA ILE A 144 -3.71 7.85 -6.04
C ILE A 144 -4.13 6.57 -5.33
N GLN A 145 -3.25 5.98 -4.49
CA GLN A 145 -3.59 4.80 -3.68
C GLN A 145 -4.84 5.04 -2.84
N GLY A 146 -4.86 6.14 -2.08
CA GLY A 146 -6.00 6.49 -1.22
C GLY A 146 -7.29 6.67 -2.02
N LEU A 147 -7.20 7.30 -3.19
CA LEU A 147 -8.33 7.50 -4.07
C LEU A 147 -8.88 6.19 -4.63
N VAL A 148 -8.00 5.31 -5.13
CA VAL A 148 -8.38 3.99 -5.64
C VAL A 148 -9.03 3.15 -4.54
N LEU A 149 -8.53 3.17 -3.31
CA LEU A 149 -9.16 2.54 -2.15
C LEU A 149 -10.59 3.04 -1.93
N GLY A 150 -10.81 4.34 -2.04
CA GLY A 150 -12.13 4.93 -1.89
C GLY A 150 -13.09 4.58 -3.02
N LEU A 151 -12.63 4.64 -4.26
CA LEU A 151 -13.41 4.29 -5.44
C LEU A 151 -13.86 2.83 -5.43
N VAL A 152 -12.98 1.93 -5.03
CA VAL A 152 -13.29 0.51 -4.89
C VAL A 152 -14.45 0.31 -3.91
N LYS A 153 -14.47 0.99 -2.78
CA LYS A 153 -15.54 0.89 -1.77
C LYS A 153 -16.90 1.38 -2.28
N VAL A 154 -16.92 2.37 -3.14
CA VAL A 154 -18.18 2.92 -3.67
C VAL A 154 -18.60 2.29 -4.99
N ALA A 155 -17.83 1.39 -5.57
CA ALA A 155 -18.10 0.79 -6.87
C ALA A 155 -19.49 0.11 -6.94
N VAL A 156 -19.90 -0.55 -5.86
CA VAL A 156 -21.24 -1.20 -5.78
C VAL A 156 -22.38 -0.18 -5.74
N LEU A 157 -22.14 1.02 -5.22
CA LEU A 157 -23.14 2.08 -5.18
C LEU A 157 -23.41 2.72 -6.54
N GLU A 158 -22.44 2.63 -7.45
CA GLU A 158 -22.54 3.22 -8.79
C GLU A 158 -23.03 2.25 -9.86
N ASN A 159 -22.91 0.95 -9.62
CA ASN A 159 -23.29 -0.07 -10.59
C ASN A 159 -24.15 -1.14 -9.92
N PRO A 160 -25.13 -1.70 -10.63
CA PRO A 160 -25.82 -2.89 -10.14
C PRO A 160 -24.82 -3.99 -9.79
N ALA A 161 -25.02 -4.64 -8.65
CA ALA A 161 -24.09 -5.66 -8.15
C ALA A 161 -23.90 -6.79 -9.17
N THR A 162 -24.98 -7.21 -9.85
CA THR A 162 -24.97 -8.24 -10.90
C THR A 162 -24.03 -7.89 -12.05
N GLU A 163 -24.06 -6.66 -12.56
CA GLU A 163 -23.15 -6.23 -13.63
C GLU A 163 -21.68 -6.25 -13.21
N LEU A 164 -21.41 -5.91 -11.94
CA LEU A 164 -20.05 -5.99 -11.41
C LEU A 164 -19.60 -7.44 -11.25
N PHE A 165 -20.46 -8.31 -10.78
CA PHE A 165 -20.15 -9.73 -10.59
C PHE A 165 -19.88 -10.41 -11.93
N ASP A 166 -20.73 -10.17 -12.93
CA ASP A 166 -20.53 -10.69 -14.29
C ASP A 166 -19.21 -10.20 -14.89
N ARG A 167 -18.92 -8.90 -14.77
CA ARG A 167 -17.68 -8.30 -15.28
C ARG A 167 -16.44 -8.90 -14.65
N LEU A 168 -16.49 -9.27 -13.38
CA LEU A 168 -15.37 -9.84 -12.64
C LEU A 168 -15.34 -11.38 -12.70
N GLY A 169 -16.33 -12.01 -13.34
CA GLY A 169 -16.47 -13.46 -13.37
C GLY A 169 -16.79 -14.07 -12.00
N ILE A 170 -17.52 -13.33 -11.16
CA ILE A 170 -17.93 -13.77 -9.83
C ILE A 170 -19.32 -14.43 -9.95
N ALA A 171 -19.45 -15.67 -9.47
CA ALA A 171 -20.75 -16.29 -9.35
C ALA A 171 -21.67 -15.48 -8.43
N ASP A 172 -22.98 -15.48 -8.71
CA ASP A 172 -23.97 -14.76 -7.89
C ASP A 172 -23.82 -15.17 -6.41
N PRO A 173 -23.44 -14.23 -5.53
CA PRO A 173 -23.24 -14.53 -4.12
C PRO A 173 -24.54 -14.66 -3.31
N GLY A 174 -25.69 -14.60 -3.97
CA GLY A 174 -27.02 -14.78 -3.39
C GLY A 174 -27.69 -13.50 -2.90
N VAL A 175 -28.81 -13.65 -2.22
CA VAL A 175 -29.64 -12.53 -1.74
C VAL A 175 -29.06 -11.95 -0.44
N LEU A 176 -29.01 -10.62 -0.37
CA LEU A 176 -28.63 -9.90 0.86
C LEU A 176 -29.77 -10.02 1.90
N GLY A 177 -29.37 -10.30 3.14
CA GLY A 177 -30.26 -10.19 4.29
C GLY A 177 -30.52 -8.74 4.68
N GLN A 178 -31.38 -8.54 5.69
CA GLN A 178 -31.62 -7.22 6.26
C GLN A 178 -30.31 -6.64 6.82
N ASP A 179 -30.07 -5.36 6.55
CA ASP A 179 -28.88 -4.61 6.98
C ASP A 179 -27.54 -5.18 6.47
N GLN A 180 -27.58 -5.94 5.39
CA GLN A 180 -26.41 -6.43 4.69
C GLN A 180 -26.15 -5.62 3.42
N GLU A 181 -24.87 -5.42 3.13
CA GLU A 181 -24.41 -4.79 1.88
C GLU A 181 -23.25 -5.61 1.29
N TYR A 182 -23.13 -5.56 -0.04
CA TYR A 182 -21.90 -5.96 -0.71
C TYR A 182 -20.91 -4.80 -0.66
N GLU A 183 -19.67 -5.09 -0.36
CA GLU A 183 -18.55 -4.14 -0.35
C GLU A 183 -17.35 -4.73 -1.06
N PHE A 184 -16.77 -3.99 -2.01
CA PHE A 184 -15.42 -4.29 -2.46
C PHE A 184 -14.41 -3.63 -1.51
N ASN A 185 -13.42 -4.40 -1.12
CA ASN A 185 -12.30 -3.93 -0.31
C ASN A 185 -10.99 -4.22 -1.02
N LEU A 186 -10.18 -3.18 -1.14
CA LEU A 186 -8.84 -3.27 -1.68
C LEU A 186 -7.83 -3.17 -0.54
N SER A 187 -6.90 -4.11 -0.49
CA SER A 187 -5.70 -4.04 0.33
C SER A 187 -4.45 -3.95 -0.55
N SER A 188 -3.28 -3.83 0.04
CA SER A 188 -2.02 -3.93 -0.71
C SER A 188 -1.78 -5.31 -1.33
N SER A 189 -2.53 -6.33 -0.91
CA SER A 189 -2.30 -7.73 -1.28
C SER A 189 -3.32 -8.29 -2.25
N GLU A 190 -4.57 -7.82 -2.19
CA GLU A 190 -5.68 -8.39 -2.94
C GLU A 190 -6.90 -7.47 -2.99
N LEU A 191 -7.75 -7.71 -3.99
CA LEU A 191 -9.12 -7.20 -4.06
C LEU A 191 -10.06 -8.26 -3.49
N GLN A 192 -10.98 -7.86 -2.62
CA GLN A 192 -11.98 -8.74 -2.00
C GLN A 192 -13.40 -8.26 -2.29
N LEU A 193 -14.32 -9.17 -2.58
CA LEU A 193 -15.74 -8.94 -2.41
C LEU A 193 -16.17 -9.46 -1.05
N ARG A 194 -16.88 -8.65 -0.30
CA ARG A 194 -17.36 -8.95 1.06
C ARG A 194 -18.86 -8.77 1.13
N ARG A 195 -19.52 -9.61 1.95
CA ARG A 195 -20.84 -9.36 2.51
C ARG A 195 -20.62 -8.77 3.90
N VAL A 196 -21.14 -7.59 4.15
CA VAL A 196 -20.94 -6.84 5.39
C VAL A 196 -22.28 -6.64 6.06
N GLN A 197 -22.36 -6.96 7.35
CA GLN A 197 -23.53 -6.68 8.20
C GLN A 197 -23.29 -5.40 8.98
N TYR A 198 -24.25 -4.49 8.94
CA TYR A 198 -24.21 -3.25 9.70
C TYR A 198 -25.27 -3.26 10.81
N GLU A 199 -24.97 -2.57 11.90
CA GLU A 199 -25.95 -2.25 12.92
C GLU A 199 -26.85 -1.11 12.43
N PRO A 200 -28.17 -1.26 12.41
CA PRO A 200 -29.07 -0.30 11.77
C PRO A 200 -28.96 1.13 12.29
N GLU A 201 -28.80 1.29 13.61
CA GLU A 201 -28.81 2.61 14.26
C GLU A 201 -27.48 3.34 14.15
N THR A 202 -26.35 2.62 14.24
CA THR A 202 -25.01 3.22 14.33
C THR A 202 -24.23 3.11 13.00
N TYR A 203 -24.71 2.33 12.04
CA TYR A 203 -24.00 1.93 10.83
C TYR A 203 -22.59 1.35 11.12
N LYS A 204 -22.41 0.80 12.33
CA LYS A 204 -21.17 0.14 12.70
C LYS A 204 -21.15 -1.26 12.08
N GLN A 205 -20.04 -1.62 11.46
CA GLN A 205 -19.82 -2.95 10.96
C GLN A 205 -19.82 -3.97 12.11
N VAL A 206 -20.73 -4.94 12.08
CA VAL A 206 -20.88 -5.99 13.10
C VAL A 206 -20.16 -7.27 12.67
N SER A 207 -20.31 -7.63 11.39
CA SER A 207 -19.64 -8.80 10.84
C SER A 207 -19.27 -8.60 9.38
N ARG A 208 -18.40 -9.46 8.88
CA ARG A 208 -18.02 -9.53 7.47
C ARG A 208 -17.73 -10.96 7.06
N GLU A 209 -18.13 -11.29 5.85
CA GLU A 209 -17.80 -12.54 5.19
C GLU A 209 -17.07 -12.22 3.88
N ILE A 210 -15.97 -12.91 3.60
CA ILE A 210 -15.24 -12.77 2.32
C ILE A 210 -15.84 -13.80 1.36
N LEU A 211 -16.47 -13.30 0.29
CA LEU A 211 -17.13 -14.14 -0.72
C LEU A 211 -16.21 -14.49 -1.88
N TRP A 212 -15.26 -13.59 -2.18
CA TRP A 212 -14.34 -13.74 -3.29
C TRP A 212 -13.10 -12.91 -3.09
N THR A 213 -11.95 -13.36 -3.63
CA THR A 213 -10.68 -12.65 -3.60
C THR A 213 -9.97 -12.77 -4.95
N SER A 214 -9.16 -11.76 -5.27
CA SER A 214 -8.27 -11.80 -6.42
C SER A 214 -6.96 -11.09 -6.14
N THR A 215 -5.85 -11.74 -6.49
CA THR A 215 -4.51 -11.18 -6.58
C THR A 215 -4.17 -10.67 -7.99
N ASN A 216 -5.14 -10.66 -8.89
CA ASN A 216 -4.98 -10.07 -10.21
C ASN A 216 -5.35 -8.58 -10.19
N PHE A 217 -4.35 -7.71 -10.28
CA PHE A 217 -4.56 -6.26 -10.21
C PHE A 217 -5.42 -5.71 -11.37
N PHE A 218 -5.50 -6.41 -12.50
CA PHE A 218 -6.42 -6.04 -13.59
C PHE A 218 -7.89 -6.04 -13.16
N GLN A 219 -8.26 -6.82 -12.15
CA GLN A 219 -9.62 -6.78 -11.60
C GLN A 219 -9.95 -5.43 -10.96
N VAL A 220 -8.98 -4.72 -10.40
CA VAL A 220 -9.17 -3.35 -9.89
C VAL A 220 -9.48 -2.39 -11.03
N HIS A 221 -8.73 -2.47 -12.13
CA HIS A 221 -9.00 -1.68 -13.33
C HIS A 221 -10.37 -1.99 -13.92
N SER A 222 -10.70 -3.29 -14.01
CA SER A 222 -11.99 -3.76 -14.51
C SER A 222 -13.15 -3.27 -13.65
N LEU A 223 -13.03 -3.41 -12.31
CA LEU A 223 -14.03 -2.94 -11.34
C LEU A 223 -14.32 -1.44 -11.49
N LEU A 224 -13.28 -0.64 -11.65
CA LEU A 224 -13.40 0.81 -11.77
C LEU A 224 -13.67 1.27 -13.21
N GLY A 225 -13.64 0.37 -14.20
CA GLY A 225 -13.79 0.70 -15.60
C GLY A 225 -12.68 1.65 -16.12
N MET A 226 -11.47 1.56 -15.55
CA MET A 226 -10.32 2.39 -15.86
C MET A 226 -9.21 1.55 -16.51
N LYS A 227 -8.52 2.10 -17.50
CA LYS A 227 -7.43 1.37 -18.18
C LYS A 227 -6.08 1.53 -17.49
N SER A 228 -5.85 2.65 -16.80
CA SER A 228 -4.63 2.92 -16.03
C SER A 228 -4.95 3.89 -14.88
N PHE A 229 -4.00 4.06 -13.97
CA PHE A 229 -4.03 5.06 -12.89
C PHE A 229 -2.92 6.11 -13.06
N ASP A 230 -2.36 6.22 -14.26
CA ASP A 230 -1.31 7.19 -14.62
C ASP A 230 -1.95 8.54 -14.96
N PHE A 231 -2.67 9.13 -14.00
CA PHE A 231 -3.35 10.40 -14.18
C PHE A 231 -2.68 11.50 -13.35
N LYS A 232 -2.66 12.70 -13.90
CA LYS A 232 -2.51 13.87 -13.05
C LYS A 232 -3.73 13.99 -12.13
N PHE A 233 -3.53 14.48 -10.92
CA PHE A 233 -4.60 14.58 -9.92
C PHE A 233 -5.87 15.25 -10.45
N VAL A 234 -5.72 16.34 -11.20
CA VAL A 234 -6.84 17.09 -11.82
C VAL A 234 -7.64 16.23 -12.80
N GLU A 235 -6.93 15.48 -13.67
CA GLU A 235 -7.54 14.61 -14.66
C GLU A 235 -8.32 13.48 -13.98
N LEU A 236 -7.77 12.95 -12.89
CA LEU A 236 -8.39 11.90 -12.10
C LEU A 236 -9.67 12.40 -11.39
N VAL A 237 -9.63 13.59 -10.78
CA VAL A 237 -10.81 14.23 -10.18
C VAL A 237 -11.92 14.41 -11.20
N SER A 238 -11.60 14.90 -12.40
CA SER A 238 -12.56 15.09 -13.49
C SER A 238 -13.14 13.76 -14.00
N ALA A 239 -12.29 12.74 -14.19
CA ALA A 239 -12.71 11.42 -14.65
C ALA A 239 -13.64 10.74 -13.63
N ILE A 240 -13.38 10.91 -12.35
CA ILE A 240 -14.21 10.39 -11.26
C ILE A 240 -15.56 11.11 -11.22
N ASN A 241 -15.54 12.45 -11.28
CA ASN A 241 -16.77 13.24 -11.23
C ASN A 241 -17.71 12.89 -12.39
N SER A 242 -17.17 12.65 -13.58
CA SER A 242 -17.99 12.27 -14.75
C SER A 242 -18.70 10.90 -14.60
N ARG A 243 -18.18 10.02 -13.75
CA ARG A 243 -18.67 8.65 -13.56
C ARG A 243 -19.57 8.49 -12.33
N ILE A 244 -19.28 9.24 -11.27
CA ILE A 244 -19.99 9.11 -9.99
C ILE A 244 -21.22 9.99 -9.99
N LYS A 245 -22.38 9.35 -10.10
CA LYS A 245 -23.70 10.01 -10.13
C LYS A 245 -24.43 9.92 -8.80
N ASN A 246 -24.17 8.88 -8.02
CA ASN A 246 -24.83 8.65 -6.74
C ASN A 246 -24.40 9.69 -5.70
N PRO A 247 -25.32 10.45 -5.06
CA PRO A 247 -24.97 11.50 -4.07
C PRO A 247 -24.15 10.96 -2.89
N ARG A 248 -24.49 9.74 -2.38
CA ARG A 248 -23.76 9.11 -1.27
C ARG A 248 -22.31 8.79 -1.65
N SER A 249 -22.10 8.31 -2.87
CA SER A 249 -20.75 8.06 -3.40
C SER A 249 -19.97 9.34 -3.53
N ARG A 250 -20.60 10.42 -4.03
CA ARG A 250 -19.96 11.74 -4.17
C ARG A 250 -19.48 12.26 -2.82
N GLU A 251 -20.34 12.25 -1.80
CA GLU A 251 -19.97 12.69 -0.45
C GLU A 251 -18.82 11.85 0.16
N ARG A 252 -18.88 10.51 -0.01
CA ARG A 252 -17.78 9.63 0.45
C ARG A 252 -16.45 9.96 -0.22
N ILE A 253 -16.45 10.18 -1.53
CA ILE A 253 -15.24 10.50 -2.29
C ILE A 253 -14.75 11.90 -1.96
N LYS A 254 -15.62 12.86 -1.81
CA LYS A 254 -15.28 14.22 -1.34
C LYS A 254 -14.57 14.18 0.02
N GLY A 255 -15.11 13.41 0.98
CA GLY A 255 -14.49 13.20 2.28
C GLY A 255 -13.11 12.55 2.19
N LEU A 256 -12.95 11.56 1.31
CA LEU A 256 -11.65 10.91 1.05
C LEU A 256 -10.63 11.89 0.48
N PHE A 257 -10.96 12.64 -0.55
CA PHE A 257 -10.08 13.65 -1.10
C PHE A 257 -9.69 14.69 -0.05
N ALA A 258 -10.66 15.19 0.72
CA ALA A 258 -10.38 16.16 1.78
C ALA A 258 -9.39 15.61 2.81
N SER A 259 -9.52 14.34 3.21
CA SER A 259 -8.60 13.71 4.16
C SER A 259 -7.19 13.50 3.59
N MET A 260 -7.07 13.23 2.29
CA MET A 260 -5.79 13.02 1.61
C MET A 260 -5.03 14.32 1.36
N ILE A 261 -5.75 15.41 1.09
CA ILE A 261 -5.19 16.71 0.72
C ILE A 261 -5.02 17.61 1.94
N SER A 262 -5.38 17.14 3.15
CA SER A 262 -5.28 17.96 4.36
C SER A 262 -3.90 18.62 4.51
N VAL A 263 -3.89 19.93 4.65
CA VAL A 263 -2.66 20.72 4.90
C VAL A 263 -2.23 20.52 6.34
N LYS A 264 -1.02 20.00 6.56
CA LYS A 264 -0.47 19.88 7.92
C LYS A 264 0.00 21.24 8.41
N SER A 265 0.01 21.44 9.72
CA SER A 265 0.42 22.71 10.34
C SER A 265 1.80 23.20 9.88
N GLY A 266 2.74 22.31 9.60
CA GLY A 266 4.07 22.67 9.09
C GLY A 266 4.14 22.95 7.58
N GLU A 267 3.04 22.83 6.84
CA GLU A 267 2.95 23.10 5.40
C GLU A 267 2.23 24.43 5.11
N VAL A 268 1.62 25.04 6.11
CA VAL A 268 0.91 26.33 5.96
C VAL A 268 1.91 27.41 5.53
N GLY A 269 1.55 28.14 4.46
CA GLY A 269 2.41 29.20 3.88
C GLY A 269 3.56 28.71 3.02
N THR A 270 3.70 27.40 2.80
CA THR A 270 4.67 26.83 1.86
C THR A 270 4.04 26.64 0.47
N GLU A 271 4.88 26.54 -0.57
CA GLU A 271 4.43 26.23 -1.94
C GLU A 271 3.61 24.93 -1.97
N LYS A 272 4.04 23.89 -1.23
CA LYS A 272 3.34 22.63 -1.09
C LYS A 272 1.98 22.78 -0.40
N GLY A 273 1.88 23.63 0.61
CA GLY A 273 0.61 23.97 1.26
C GLY A 273 -0.36 24.63 0.32
N ALA A 274 0.11 25.62 -0.45
CA ALA A 274 -0.69 26.33 -1.47
C ALA A 274 -1.19 25.39 -2.59
N GLU A 275 -0.38 24.43 -3.03
CA GLU A 275 -0.79 23.41 -4.01
C GLU A 275 -1.88 22.50 -3.46
N LYS A 276 -1.77 22.07 -2.21
CA LYS A 276 -2.79 21.28 -1.51
C LYS A 276 -4.10 22.06 -1.34
N GLU A 277 -4.04 23.34 -0.99
CA GLU A 277 -5.22 24.21 -0.88
C GLU A 277 -5.96 24.34 -2.21
N LYS A 278 -5.21 24.56 -3.32
CA LYS A 278 -5.79 24.58 -4.68
C LYS A 278 -6.45 23.24 -5.04
N SER A 279 -5.81 22.14 -4.71
CA SER A 279 -6.34 20.80 -4.97
C SER A 279 -7.60 20.52 -4.15
N LEU A 280 -7.65 20.95 -2.89
CA LEU A 280 -8.82 20.84 -2.03
C LEU A 280 -9.98 21.71 -2.55
N ALA A 281 -9.71 22.93 -2.96
CA ALA A 281 -10.71 23.82 -3.56
C ALA A 281 -11.30 23.20 -4.84
N LEU A 282 -10.47 22.63 -5.71
CA LEU A 282 -10.93 21.91 -6.90
C LEU A 282 -11.88 20.76 -6.54
N VAL A 283 -11.55 19.95 -5.55
CA VAL A 283 -12.42 18.84 -5.08
C VAL A 283 -13.75 19.37 -4.58
N GLN A 284 -13.73 20.42 -3.74
CA GLN A 284 -14.96 21.01 -3.19
C GLN A 284 -15.86 21.61 -4.26
N GLN A 285 -15.29 22.16 -5.34
CA GLN A 285 -16.04 22.69 -6.46
C GLN A 285 -16.57 21.60 -7.41
N THR A 286 -15.89 20.47 -7.46
CA THR A 286 -16.20 19.37 -8.41
C THR A 286 -17.23 18.41 -7.86
N PHE A 287 -17.20 18.11 -6.56
CA PHE A 287 -18.09 17.18 -5.86
C PHE A 287 -19.05 17.90 -4.91
#